data_78ae69d96491faadd339a88c3e3a78fa
#
_entry.id   78ae69d96491faadd339a88c3e3a78fa
#
_cell.length_a   1.000
_cell.length_b   1.000
_cell.length_c   1.000
_cell.angle_alpha   90.00
_cell.angle_beta   90.00
_cell.angle_gamma   90.00
#
_symmetry.space_group_name_H-M   'P 1'
#
loop_
_entity.id
_entity.type
_entity.pdbx_description
1 polymer ?
#
loop_
_entity_poly.entity_id
_entity_poly.type
_entity_poly.pdbx_seq_one_letter_code
_entity_poly.pdbx_strand_id
1 'polypeptide(L)'
;MKKPGIPSDRDAFGHQVWAYFKDHGSPAEIVERDDGFVSFSENTAWYFGDVRRWSASERQAIRLARGHRALDVGCGAGRVALHLQERGFDVTAIDNSPLVVKTAKARGVRDARLLPFERITQLEPDTFDTVVMFGNNFGLFGSRARARRLLKHLHRITRNNALLIAQSLDPHQTNEPAHLTYQRRNHRRGRLPGQIRIRIRFHEFVGPWFDYLLVSQAEMSAIVNGTGWDVDRFLTEDGPRYVALIRRV
;
A
#
# COMPACT_ATOMS: atom_id res chain seq x y z
N MET A 1 -9.09 7.85 -25.04
CA MET A 1 -9.07 7.56 -23.59
C MET A 1 -7.61 7.38 -23.14
N LYS A 2 -7.16 8.12 -22.10
CA LYS A 2 -5.81 7.90 -21.55
C LYS A 2 -5.75 6.47 -20.97
N LYS A 3 -4.70 5.71 -21.29
CA LYS A 3 -4.47 4.38 -20.72
C LYS A 3 -4.44 4.47 -19.19
N PRO A 4 -5.06 3.54 -18.47
CA PRO A 4 -4.92 3.48 -17.01
C PRO A 4 -3.45 3.16 -16.65
N GLY A 5 -2.96 3.74 -15.55
CA GLY A 5 -1.63 3.45 -15.03
C GLY A 5 -0.56 4.50 -15.36
N ILE A 6 0.63 4.26 -14.83
CA ILE A 6 1.80 5.12 -15.03
C ILE A 6 2.37 4.87 -16.44
N PRO A 7 2.76 5.90 -17.21
CA PRO A 7 3.50 5.71 -18.48
C PRO A 7 4.80 4.93 -18.25
N SER A 8 5.18 4.06 -19.20
CA SER A 8 6.33 3.16 -19.03
C SER A 8 7.66 3.89 -18.80
N ASP A 9 7.86 5.03 -19.46
CA ASP A 9 9.04 5.89 -19.30
C ASP A 9 9.11 6.58 -17.91
N ARG A 10 8.02 6.54 -17.14
CA ARG A 10 7.90 7.11 -15.79
C ARG A 10 7.60 6.07 -14.72
N ASP A 11 7.63 4.79 -15.06
CA ASP A 11 7.33 3.68 -14.15
C ASP A 11 8.59 3.20 -13.42
N ALA A 12 9.25 4.10 -12.69
CA ALA A 12 10.51 3.82 -11.98
C ALA A 12 10.39 2.62 -11.04
N PHE A 13 9.33 2.54 -10.24
CA PHE A 13 9.08 1.40 -9.36
C PHE A 13 8.86 0.09 -10.14
N GLY A 14 8.12 0.15 -11.23
CA GLY A 14 7.90 -1.01 -12.09
C GLY A 14 9.18 -1.51 -12.74
N HIS A 15 10.04 -0.61 -13.21
CA HIS A 15 11.35 -0.98 -13.74
C HIS A 15 12.24 -1.67 -12.69
N GLN A 16 12.27 -1.15 -11.47
CA GLN A 16 13.00 -1.75 -10.36
C GLN A 16 12.50 -3.18 -10.05
N VAL A 17 11.19 -3.35 -9.88
CA VAL A 17 10.57 -4.65 -9.58
C VAL A 17 10.81 -5.64 -10.73
N TRP A 18 10.70 -5.18 -11.97
CA TRP A 18 10.96 -6.02 -13.15
C TRP A 18 12.44 -6.42 -13.28
N ALA A 19 13.38 -5.49 -13.05
CA ALA A 19 14.81 -5.78 -13.08
C ALA A 19 15.17 -6.83 -12.02
N TYR A 20 14.70 -6.66 -10.79
CA TYR A 20 14.91 -7.66 -9.73
C TYR A 20 14.34 -9.04 -10.11
N PHE A 21 13.17 -9.08 -10.71
CA PHE A 21 12.56 -10.35 -11.15
C PHE A 21 13.39 -11.07 -12.20
N LYS A 22 14.08 -10.33 -13.08
CA LYS A 22 14.91 -10.91 -14.16
C LYS A 22 16.28 -11.38 -13.67
N ASP A 23 16.94 -10.55 -12.88
CA ASP A 23 18.38 -10.71 -12.62
C ASP A 23 18.74 -10.88 -11.14
N HIS A 24 17.75 -10.83 -10.23
CA HIS A 24 17.90 -10.88 -8.76
C HIS A 24 18.91 -9.87 -8.18
N GLY A 25 19.47 -9.01 -9.02
CA GLY A 25 20.33 -7.89 -8.65
C GLY A 25 19.58 -6.59 -8.85
N SER A 26 19.42 -5.80 -7.80
CA SER A 26 18.81 -4.48 -7.92
C SER A 26 19.44 -3.51 -6.96
N PRO A 27 19.84 -2.34 -7.45
CA PRO A 27 20.17 -1.23 -6.58
C PRO A 27 18.94 -0.85 -5.76
N ALA A 28 19.19 -0.15 -4.65
CA ALA A 28 18.14 0.33 -3.76
C ALA A 28 17.14 1.23 -4.50
N GLU A 29 15.88 1.13 -4.10
CA GLU A 29 14.86 2.10 -4.47
C GLU A 29 15.21 3.46 -3.88
N ILE A 30 15.16 4.49 -4.69
CA ILE A 30 15.35 5.87 -4.26
C ILE A 30 13.97 6.51 -4.09
N VAL A 31 13.66 6.90 -2.86
CA VAL A 31 12.47 7.67 -2.55
C VAL A 31 12.87 9.12 -2.30
N GLU A 32 12.41 10.01 -3.16
CA GLU A 32 12.65 11.45 -3.05
C GLU A 32 11.37 12.14 -2.55
N ARG A 33 11.48 12.97 -1.51
CA ARG A 33 10.41 13.79 -0.98
C ARG A 33 10.48 15.21 -1.55
N ASP A 34 9.36 15.93 -1.65
CA ASP A 34 9.23 17.23 -2.33
C ASP A 34 10.00 18.39 -1.67
N ASP A 35 10.63 18.15 -0.52
CA ASP A 35 11.56 19.08 0.13
C ASP A 35 13.04 18.75 -0.13
N GLY A 36 13.32 17.80 -1.01
CA GLY A 36 14.66 17.37 -1.37
C GLY A 36 15.26 16.25 -0.49
N PHE A 37 14.54 15.80 0.54
CA PHE A 37 14.97 14.65 1.35
C PHE A 37 14.95 13.38 0.48
N VAL A 38 16.06 12.63 0.52
CA VAL A 38 16.22 11.38 -0.22
C VAL A 38 16.47 10.24 0.76
N SER A 39 15.72 9.17 0.62
CA SER A 39 15.94 7.92 1.33
C SER A 39 16.12 6.76 0.37
N PHE A 40 16.83 5.75 0.83
CA PHE A 40 17.06 4.52 0.08
C PHE A 40 16.27 3.40 0.73
N SER A 41 15.50 2.67 -0.05
CA SER A 41 14.87 1.42 0.37
C SER A 41 15.81 0.28 -0.01
N GLU A 42 16.42 -0.34 0.97
CA GLU A 42 17.57 -1.23 0.76
C GLU A 42 17.20 -2.61 0.21
N ASN A 43 15.93 -2.93 0.02
CA ASN A 43 15.62 -4.33 -0.23
C ASN A 43 14.42 -4.59 -1.15
N THR A 44 14.65 -4.51 -2.46
CA THR A 44 13.67 -4.95 -3.47
C THR A 44 13.23 -6.41 -3.27
N ALA A 45 14.10 -7.26 -2.72
CA ALA A 45 13.78 -8.66 -2.38
C ALA A 45 12.56 -8.80 -1.44
N TRP A 46 12.27 -7.76 -0.66
CA TRP A 46 11.14 -7.76 0.25
C TRP A 46 9.78 -7.87 -0.47
N TYR A 47 9.67 -7.31 -1.66
CA TYR A 47 8.47 -7.43 -2.51
C TYR A 47 8.26 -8.85 -3.06
N PHE A 48 9.30 -9.72 -2.97
CA PHE A 48 9.31 -11.08 -3.49
C PHE A 48 9.28 -12.15 -2.40
N GLY A 49 9.48 -11.75 -1.15
CA GLY A 49 9.62 -12.66 -0.03
C GLY A 49 8.36 -13.48 0.25
N ASP A 50 8.53 -14.78 0.54
CA ASP A 50 7.47 -15.61 1.07
C ASP A 50 7.08 -15.20 2.50
N VAL A 51 5.96 -15.74 3.00
CA VAL A 51 5.38 -15.36 4.30
C VAL A 51 6.34 -15.53 5.49
N ARG A 52 7.33 -16.43 5.41
CA ARG A 52 8.33 -16.66 6.47
C ARG A 52 9.24 -15.46 6.67
N ARG A 53 9.43 -14.65 5.62
CA ARG A 53 10.25 -13.42 5.64
C ARG A 53 9.47 -12.15 5.98
N TRP A 54 8.14 -12.26 6.14
CA TRP A 54 7.31 -11.10 6.51
C TRP A 54 7.51 -10.75 7.97
N SER A 55 7.18 -9.53 8.34
CA SER A 55 7.21 -9.10 9.74
C SER A 55 6.23 -9.90 10.62
N ALA A 56 6.44 -9.89 11.92
CA ALA A 56 5.58 -10.63 12.84
C ALA A 56 4.13 -10.13 12.76
N SER A 57 3.94 -8.82 12.70
CA SER A 57 2.62 -8.19 12.58
C SER A 57 1.91 -8.55 11.26
N GLU A 58 2.63 -8.55 10.12
CA GLU A 58 2.08 -8.99 8.83
C GLU A 58 1.68 -10.48 8.85
N ARG A 59 2.56 -11.37 9.40
CA ARG A 59 2.25 -12.80 9.51
C ARG A 59 1.03 -13.06 10.40
N GLN A 60 0.91 -12.33 11.51
CA GLN A 60 -0.25 -12.44 12.39
C GLN A 60 -1.52 -11.94 11.70
N ALA A 61 -1.45 -10.78 11.04
CA ALA A 61 -2.58 -10.16 10.38
C ALA A 61 -3.12 -11.02 9.22
N ILE A 62 -2.25 -11.53 8.34
CA ILE A 62 -2.69 -12.27 7.16
C ILE A 62 -3.39 -13.59 7.50
N ARG A 63 -3.07 -14.19 8.66
CA ARG A 63 -3.78 -15.38 9.15
C ARG A 63 -5.26 -15.12 9.45
N LEU A 64 -5.60 -13.85 9.72
CA LEU A 64 -6.97 -13.42 10.01
C LEU A 64 -7.77 -13.07 8.75
N ALA A 65 -7.15 -13.14 7.57
CA ALA A 65 -7.87 -13.05 6.30
C ALA A 65 -8.98 -14.11 6.26
N ARG A 66 -10.19 -13.69 5.90
CA ARG A 66 -11.42 -14.47 6.01
C ARG A 66 -12.24 -14.40 4.74
N GLY A 67 -13.21 -15.33 4.63
CA GLY A 67 -14.06 -15.48 3.45
C GLY A 67 -13.33 -16.16 2.31
N HIS A 68 -13.73 -15.88 1.09
CA HIS A 68 -13.21 -16.55 -0.10
C HIS A 68 -12.56 -15.59 -1.10
N ARG A 69 -13.04 -14.35 -1.18
CA ARG A 69 -12.56 -13.35 -2.15
C ARG A 69 -11.73 -12.28 -1.48
N ALA A 70 -10.51 -12.07 -1.97
CA ALA A 70 -9.60 -11.07 -1.44
C ALA A 70 -9.18 -10.04 -2.51
N LEU A 71 -9.00 -8.78 -2.07
CA LEU A 71 -8.42 -7.71 -2.86
C LEU A 71 -7.05 -7.35 -2.29
N ASP A 72 -5.99 -7.44 -3.11
CA ASP A 72 -4.64 -6.98 -2.77
C ASP A 72 -4.39 -5.61 -3.44
N VAL A 73 -4.28 -4.54 -2.65
CA VAL A 73 -4.18 -3.15 -3.12
C VAL A 73 -2.73 -2.67 -3.09
N GLY A 74 -2.20 -2.30 -4.27
CA GLY A 74 -0.79 -2.02 -4.45
C GLY A 74 0.02 -3.30 -4.31
N CYS A 75 -0.30 -4.28 -5.15
CA CYS A 75 0.13 -5.65 -4.99
C CYS A 75 1.66 -5.86 -5.16
N GLY A 76 2.38 -4.88 -5.71
CA GLY A 76 3.80 -5.04 -5.95
C GLY A 76 4.10 -6.30 -6.76
N ALA A 77 5.16 -7.01 -6.42
CA ALA A 77 5.50 -8.27 -7.08
C ALA A 77 4.52 -9.44 -6.78
N GLY A 78 3.40 -9.18 -6.09
CA GLY A 78 2.35 -10.18 -5.85
C GLY A 78 2.58 -11.11 -4.64
N ARG A 79 3.47 -10.76 -3.69
CA ARG A 79 3.78 -11.63 -2.54
C ARG A 79 2.54 -11.98 -1.70
N VAL A 80 1.65 -11.02 -1.50
CA VAL A 80 0.41 -11.19 -0.74
C VAL A 80 -0.61 -11.99 -1.54
N ALA A 81 -0.81 -11.62 -2.81
CA ALA A 81 -1.74 -12.32 -3.69
C ALA A 81 -1.39 -13.81 -3.84
N LEU A 82 -0.11 -14.14 -4.06
CA LEU A 82 0.35 -15.53 -4.16
C LEU A 82 0.09 -16.31 -2.87
N HIS A 83 0.44 -15.75 -1.71
CA HIS A 83 0.19 -16.39 -0.42
C HIS A 83 -1.31 -16.65 -0.18
N LEU A 84 -2.18 -15.71 -0.52
CA LEU A 84 -3.62 -15.90 -0.39
C LEU A 84 -4.17 -16.92 -1.39
N GLN A 85 -3.65 -16.96 -2.62
CA GLN A 85 -3.98 -17.98 -3.61
C GLN A 85 -3.62 -19.39 -3.12
N GLU A 86 -2.45 -19.58 -2.50
CA GLU A 86 -2.02 -20.84 -1.88
C GLU A 86 -2.95 -21.26 -0.75
N ARG A 87 -3.60 -20.32 -0.06
CA ARG A 87 -4.62 -20.57 0.96
C ARG A 87 -6.02 -20.79 0.40
N GLY A 88 -6.19 -20.83 -0.92
CA GLY A 88 -7.47 -21.09 -1.58
C GLY A 88 -8.35 -19.86 -1.81
N PHE A 89 -7.82 -18.63 -1.61
CA PHE A 89 -8.58 -17.42 -1.93
C PHE A 89 -8.65 -17.18 -3.45
N ASP A 90 -9.80 -16.68 -3.89
CA ASP A 90 -9.94 -16.00 -5.18
C ASP A 90 -9.46 -14.54 -5.03
N VAL A 91 -8.27 -14.25 -5.57
CA VAL A 91 -7.58 -12.96 -5.31
C VAL A 91 -7.60 -12.10 -6.56
N THR A 92 -8.14 -10.89 -6.43
CA THR A 92 -7.88 -9.80 -7.38
C THR A 92 -6.75 -8.92 -6.82
N ALA A 93 -5.67 -8.76 -7.57
CA ALA A 93 -4.52 -7.93 -7.22
C ALA A 93 -4.47 -6.70 -8.12
N ILE A 94 -4.39 -5.50 -7.54
CA ILE A 94 -4.39 -4.25 -8.32
C ILE A 94 -3.13 -3.43 -8.08
N ASP A 95 -2.64 -2.81 -9.15
CA ASP A 95 -1.54 -1.85 -9.11
C ASP A 95 -1.69 -0.81 -10.23
N ASN A 96 -1.05 0.35 -10.11
CA ASN A 96 -1.04 1.38 -11.13
C ASN A 96 0.18 1.32 -12.08
N SER A 97 1.14 0.44 -11.79
CA SER A 97 2.35 0.19 -12.59
C SER A 97 2.13 -0.96 -13.58
N PRO A 98 2.27 -0.73 -14.89
CA PRO A 98 2.19 -1.80 -15.88
C PRO A 98 3.24 -2.90 -15.70
N LEU A 99 4.47 -2.52 -15.33
CA LEU A 99 5.57 -3.47 -15.13
C LEU A 99 5.39 -4.28 -13.85
N VAL A 100 4.86 -3.69 -12.78
CA VAL A 100 4.48 -4.41 -11.56
C VAL A 100 3.41 -5.46 -11.86
N VAL A 101 2.34 -5.10 -12.57
CA VAL A 101 1.29 -6.05 -12.97
C VAL A 101 1.86 -7.16 -13.85
N LYS A 102 2.76 -6.82 -14.78
CA LYS A 102 3.47 -7.81 -15.61
C LYS A 102 4.28 -8.77 -14.76
N THR A 103 5.02 -8.27 -13.77
CA THR A 103 5.79 -9.09 -12.84
C THR A 103 4.92 -10.01 -12.00
N ALA A 104 3.85 -9.47 -11.41
CA ALA A 104 2.92 -10.27 -10.61
C ALA A 104 2.31 -11.42 -11.41
N LYS A 105 1.89 -11.18 -12.66
CA LYS A 105 1.41 -12.22 -13.59
C LYS A 105 2.49 -13.25 -13.90
N ALA A 106 3.71 -12.81 -14.21
CA ALA A 106 4.82 -13.71 -14.51
C ALA A 106 5.19 -14.61 -13.32
N ARG A 107 4.91 -14.16 -12.09
CA ARG A 107 5.08 -14.94 -10.85
C ARG A 107 3.91 -15.89 -10.55
N GLY A 108 2.82 -15.84 -11.29
CA GLY A 108 1.67 -16.73 -11.11
C GLY A 108 0.46 -16.10 -10.41
N VAL A 109 0.40 -14.78 -10.24
CA VAL A 109 -0.84 -14.13 -9.79
C VAL A 109 -1.89 -14.24 -10.89
N ARG A 110 -2.99 -14.94 -10.62
CA ARG A 110 -4.02 -15.30 -11.63
C ARG A 110 -4.80 -14.10 -12.14
N ASP A 111 -5.20 -13.20 -11.24
CA ASP A 111 -5.96 -12.00 -11.58
C ASP A 111 -5.24 -10.74 -11.08
N ALA A 112 -4.17 -10.34 -11.80
CA ALA A 112 -3.48 -9.07 -11.57
C ALA A 112 -3.94 -8.04 -12.62
N ARG A 113 -4.43 -6.87 -12.14
CA ARG A 113 -5.06 -5.84 -12.98
C ARG A 113 -4.31 -4.53 -12.91
N LEU A 114 -4.10 -3.89 -14.05
CA LEU A 114 -3.66 -2.49 -14.12
C LEU A 114 -4.84 -1.59 -13.75
N LEU A 115 -4.99 -1.34 -12.46
CA LEU A 115 -6.07 -0.54 -11.90
C LEU A 115 -5.53 0.39 -10.82
N PRO A 116 -5.44 1.70 -11.07
CA PRO A 116 -5.12 2.67 -10.03
C PRO A 116 -6.14 2.63 -8.88
N PHE A 117 -5.66 2.77 -7.64
CA PHE A 117 -6.49 2.67 -6.45
C PHE A 117 -7.66 3.66 -6.44
N GLU A 118 -7.51 4.84 -7.07
CA GLU A 118 -8.59 5.82 -7.23
C GLU A 118 -9.76 5.33 -8.06
N ARG A 119 -9.56 4.27 -8.84
CA ARG A 119 -10.55 3.69 -9.75
C ARG A 119 -11.17 2.40 -9.21
N ILE A 120 -11.03 2.09 -7.92
CA ILE A 120 -11.63 0.88 -7.32
C ILE A 120 -13.15 0.82 -7.46
N THR A 121 -13.81 1.94 -7.75
CA THR A 121 -15.25 1.96 -8.08
C THR A 121 -15.60 1.20 -9.36
N GLN A 122 -14.61 0.82 -10.17
CA GLN A 122 -14.80 -0.06 -11.33
C GLN A 122 -14.90 -1.55 -10.96
N LEU A 123 -14.60 -1.90 -9.70
CA LEU A 123 -14.80 -3.24 -9.16
C LEU A 123 -16.26 -3.41 -8.75
N GLU A 124 -16.76 -4.63 -8.89
CA GLU A 124 -18.15 -4.97 -8.59
C GLU A 124 -18.46 -4.76 -7.09
N PRO A 125 -19.66 -4.26 -6.76
CA PRO A 125 -20.12 -4.14 -5.37
C PRO A 125 -20.17 -5.49 -4.66
N ASP A 126 -20.11 -5.46 -3.33
CA ASP A 126 -20.31 -6.62 -2.44
C ASP A 126 -19.52 -7.86 -2.86
N THR A 127 -18.27 -7.66 -3.31
CA THR A 127 -17.45 -8.74 -3.89
C THR A 127 -16.46 -9.31 -2.90
N PHE A 128 -15.74 -8.45 -2.15
CA PHE A 128 -14.58 -8.89 -1.38
C PHE A 128 -14.89 -9.10 0.10
N ASP A 129 -14.35 -10.20 0.65
CA ASP A 129 -14.43 -10.52 2.07
C ASP A 129 -13.23 -9.99 2.85
N THR A 130 -12.08 -9.89 2.18
CA THR A 130 -10.84 -9.35 2.76
C THR A 130 -10.19 -8.37 1.79
N VAL A 131 -9.72 -7.23 2.30
CA VAL A 131 -8.88 -6.28 1.56
C VAL A 131 -7.53 -6.20 2.28
N VAL A 132 -6.42 -6.30 1.55
CA VAL A 132 -5.07 -6.20 2.11
C VAL A 132 -4.33 -5.01 1.53
N MET A 133 -3.67 -4.24 2.39
CA MET A 133 -2.87 -3.06 2.07
C MET A 133 -1.54 -3.12 2.85
N PHE A 134 -0.67 -4.10 2.53
CA PHE A 134 0.67 -4.23 3.13
C PHE A 134 1.69 -3.32 2.44
N GLY A 135 2.92 -3.23 2.98
CA GLY A 135 3.95 -2.35 2.45
C GLY A 135 3.68 -0.87 2.73
N ASN A 136 3.08 -0.56 3.87
CA ASN A 136 2.62 0.79 4.25
C ASN A 136 1.55 1.36 3.29
N ASN A 137 0.83 0.52 2.55
CA ASN A 137 -0.10 0.93 1.50
C ASN A 137 -1.34 1.69 2.00
N PHE A 138 -1.57 1.82 3.33
CA PHE A 138 -2.47 2.86 3.83
C PHE A 138 -2.04 4.24 3.31
N GLY A 139 -0.74 4.41 3.06
CA GLY A 139 -0.18 5.61 2.45
C GLY A 139 -0.76 5.98 1.08
N LEU A 140 -1.24 5.02 0.29
CA LEU A 140 -1.86 5.25 -1.02
C LEU A 140 -3.15 6.10 -0.94
N PHE A 141 -3.72 6.25 0.24
CA PHE A 141 -4.80 7.21 0.45
C PHE A 141 -4.37 8.67 0.25
N GLY A 142 -3.09 9.02 0.43
CA GLY A 142 -2.49 10.30 0.10
C GLY A 142 -2.88 11.47 1.00
N SER A 143 -4.14 11.56 1.46
CA SER A 143 -4.61 12.60 2.38
C SER A 143 -5.82 12.14 3.19
N ARG A 144 -6.09 12.82 4.33
CA ARG A 144 -7.24 12.53 5.20
C ARG A 144 -8.58 12.53 4.43
N ALA A 145 -8.82 13.57 3.64
CA ALA A 145 -10.08 13.70 2.89
C ALA A 145 -10.24 12.60 1.83
N ARG A 146 -9.14 12.31 1.11
CA ARG A 146 -9.13 11.24 0.10
C ARG A 146 -9.27 9.87 0.74
N ALA A 147 -8.64 9.63 1.90
CA ALA A 147 -8.78 8.38 2.65
C ALA A 147 -10.24 8.11 3.01
N ARG A 148 -10.93 9.08 3.62
CA ARG A 148 -12.34 8.94 3.96
C ARG A 148 -13.24 8.64 2.76
N ARG A 149 -12.97 9.25 1.60
CA ARG A 149 -13.71 8.97 0.35
C ARG A 149 -13.44 7.55 -0.15
N LEU A 150 -12.16 7.14 -0.21
CA LEU A 150 -11.78 5.81 -0.73
C LEU A 150 -12.19 4.69 0.23
N LEU A 151 -12.19 4.90 1.53
CA LEU A 151 -12.74 3.96 2.51
C LEU A 151 -14.24 3.70 2.26
N LYS A 152 -15.04 4.73 1.93
CA LYS A 152 -16.44 4.55 1.52
C LYS A 152 -16.57 3.76 0.21
N HIS A 153 -15.62 3.92 -0.72
CA HIS A 153 -15.61 3.09 -1.93
C HIS A 153 -15.21 1.64 -1.64
N LEU A 154 -14.24 1.41 -0.76
CA LEU A 154 -13.90 0.07 -0.25
C LEU A 154 -15.10 -0.57 0.43
N HIS A 155 -15.85 0.18 1.24
CA HIS A 155 -17.07 -0.30 1.87
C HIS A 155 -18.08 -0.80 0.83
N ARG A 156 -18.27 -0.09 -0.29
CA ARG A 156 -19.20 -0.49 -1.35
C ARG A 156 -18.82 -1.79 -2.03
N ILE A 157 -17.53 -2.04 -2.27
CA ILE A 157 -17.06 -3.23 -3.00
C ILE A 157 -16.83 -4.45 -2.10
N THR A 158 -16.97 -4.29 -0.79
CA THR A 158 -16.80 -5.37 0.18
C THR A 158 -18.14 -5.90 0.68
N ARG A 159 -18.15 -7.14 1.13
CA ARG A 159 -19.33 -7.79 1.73
C ARG A 159 -19.49 -7.39 3.20
N ASN A 160 -20.67 -7.67 3.75
CA ASN A 160 -20.89 -7.57 5.19
C ASN A 160 -19.86 -8.39 5.97
N ASN A 161 -19.42 -7.87 7.10
CA ASN A 161 -18.34 -8.47 7.91
C ASN A 161 -16.96 -8.54 7.22
N ALA A 162 -16.72 -7.77 6.16
CA ALA A 162 -15.40 -7.74 5.52
C ALA A 162 -14.32 -7.24 6.48
N LEU A 163 -13.08 -7.68 6.22
CA LEU A 163 -11.88 -7.27 6.94
C LEU A 163 -10.94 -6.49 6.02
N LEU A 164 -10.59 -5.27 6.40
CA LEU A 164 -9.51 -4.51 5.81
C LEU A 164 -8.28 -4.65 6.70
N ILE A 165 -7.20 -5.18 6.15
CA ILE A 165 -5.89 -5.38 6.79
C ILE A 165 -4.96 -4.32 6.20
N ALA A 166 -4.66 -3.27 6.96
CA ALA A 166 -3.92 -2.13 6.44
C ALA A 166 -2.66 -1.83 7.26
N GLN A 167 -1.52 -1.73 6.59
CA GLN A 167 -0.25 -1.37 7.21
C GLN A 167 0.05 0.12 7.03
N SER A 168 0.57 0.71 8.09
CA SER A 168 1.11 2.07 8.10
C SER A 168 2.34 2.15 8.99
N LEU A 169 2.93 3.34 8.99
CA LEU A 169 4.06 3.72 9.84
C LEU A 169 3.67 4.98 10.60
N ASP A 170 3.92 4.99 11.93
CA ASP A 170 3.70 6.14 12.78
C ASP A 170 4.75 7.22 12.51
N PRO A 171 4.38 8.36 11.88
CA PRO A 171 5.32 9.41 11.54
C PRO A 171 5.90 10.13 12.76
N HIS A 172 5.29 9.99 13.94
CA HIS A 172 5.77 10.62 15.17
C HIS A 172 6.95 9.88 15.80
N GLN A 173 7.16 8.62 15.45
CA GLN A 173 8.28 7.81 15.95
C GLN A 173 9.55 8.07 15.12
N THR A 174 10.06 9.28 15.17
CA THR A 174 11.29 9.70 14.48
C THR A 174 12.02 10.79 15.25
N ASN A 175 13.35 10.75 15.20
CA ASN A 175 14.22 11.82 15.71
C ASN A 175 14.96 12.53 14.54
N GLU A 176 14.67 12.16 13.29
CA GLU A 176 15.30 12.74 12.11
C GLU A 176 14.87 14.22 11.93
N PRO A 177 15.79 15.19 11.99
CA PRO A 177 15.46 16.62 11.93
C PRO A 177 14.69 17.03 10.67
N ALA A 178 15.01 16.40 9.53
CA ALA A 178 14.32 16.64 8.27
C ALA A 178 12.85 16.19 8.32
N HIS A 179 12.57 15.05 8.99
CA HIS A 179 11.19 14.60 9.18
C HIS A 179 10.41 15.53 10.11
N LEU A 180 11.00 15.90 11.23
CA LEU A 180 10.36 16.83 12.20
C LEU A 180 10.08 18.22 11.57
N THR A 181 10.98 18.69 10.72
CA THR A 181 10.80 19.96 10.00
C THR A 181 9.66 19.87 8.99
N TYR A 182 9.56 18.76 8.24
CA TYR A 182 8.48 18.52 7.31
C TYR A 182 7.12 18.42 8.01
N GLN A 183 7.05 17.72 9.15
CA GLN A 183 5.85 17.62 9.97
C GLN A 183 5.36 18.98 10.47
N ARG A 184 6.28 19.84 10.99
CA ARG A 184 5.95 21.22 11.37
C ARG A 184 5.41 22.04 10.21
N ARG A 185 5.98 21.89 8.99
CA ARG A 185 5.49 22.53 7.77
C ARG A 185 4.07 22.05 7.42
N ASN A 186 3.80 20.74 7.53
CA ASN A 186 2.47 20.18 7.30
C ASN A 186 1.45 20.72 8.30
N HIS A 187 1.78 20.76 9.58
CA HIS A 187 0.91 21.28 10.63
C HIS A 187 0.48 22.73 10.35
N ARG A 188 1.44 23.62 9.98
CA ARG A 188 1.14 25.02 9.60
C ARG A 188 0.20 25.12 8.39
N ARG A 189 0.13 24.11 7.54
CA ARG A 189 -0.74 24.02 6.36
C ARG A 189 -2.07 23.31 6.63
N GLY A 190 -2.37 22.95 7.87
CA GLY A 190 -3.55 22.19 8.25
C GLY A 190 -3.55 20.74 7.72
N ARG A 191 -2.38 20.18 7.42
CA ARG A 191 -2.21 18.80 6.97
C ARG A 191 -1.81 17.90 8.14
N LEU A 192 -2.07 16.59 7.99
CA LEU A 192 -1.52 15.61 8.92
C LEU A 192 0.01 15.60 8.84
N PRO A 193 0.72 15.40 9.97
CA PRO A 193 2.19 15.37 10.02
C PRO A 193 2.82 14.44 8.98
N GLY A 194 2.28 13.23 8.82
CA GLY A 194 2.78 12.23 7.87
C GLY A 194 2.19 12.30 6.46
N GLN A 195 1.49 13.38 6.09
CA GLN A 195 1.06 13.60 4.71
C GLN A 195 2.22 14.13 3.87
N ILE A 196 2.94 13.24 3.22
CA ILE A 196 4.13 13.53 2.44
C ILE A 196 3.84 13.49 0.95
N ARG A 197 4.70 14.14 0.16
CA ARG A 197 4.68 14.08 -1.30
C ARG A 197 6.00 13.52 -1.78
N ILE A 198 5.95 12.38 -2.47
CA ILE A 198 7.13 11.62 -2.86
C ILE A 198 7.10 11.22 -4.32
N ARG A 199 8.26 10.85 -4.83
CA ARG A 199 8.41 10.12 -6.09
C ARG A 199 9.45 9.03 -5.94
N ILE A 200 9.36 8.01 -6.78
CA ILE A 200 10.34 6.93 -6.88
C ILE A 200 11.30 7.23 -8.03
N ARG A 201 12.58 6.91 -7.82
CA ARG A 201 13.60 6.97 -8.86
C ARG A 201 14.34 5.63 -8.93
N PHE A 202 14.66 5.22 -10.14
CA PHE A 202 15.41 4.01 -10.40
C PHE A 202 16.20 4.18 -11.70
N HIS A 203 17.53 4.19 -11.63
CA HIS A 203 18.40 4.55 -12.76
C HIS A 203 17.97 5.86 -13.42
N GLU A 204 17.76 5.86 -14.75
CA GLU A 204 17.27 7.01 -15.53
C GLU A 204 15.75 7.27 -15.35
N PHE A 205 15.03 6.32 -14.80
CA PHE A 205 13.57 6.45 -14.63
C PHE A 205 13.20 7.31 -13.42
N VAL A 206 12.34 8.28 -13.65
CA VAL A 206 11.83 9.17 -12.61
C VAL A 206 10.30 9.11 -12.61
N GLY A 207 9.74 8.57 -11.53
CA GLY A 207 8.29 8.44 -11.35
C GLY A 207 7.59 9.79 -11.19
N PRO A 208 6.26 9.82 -11.37
CA PRO A 208 5.49 11.02 -11.07
C PRO A 208 5.48 11.29 -9.56
N TRP A 209 5.34 12.56 -9.18
CA TRP A 209 5.04 12.94 -7.81
C TRP A 209 3.65 12.45 -7.40
N PHE A 210 3.54 11.85 -6.20
CA PHE A 210 2.27 11.47 -5.61
C PHE A 210 2.23 11.77 -4.12
N ASP A 211 1.03 11.99 -3.59
CA ASP A 211 0.82 12.17 -2.17
C ASP A 211 0.74 10.81 -1.47
N TYR A 212 1.38 10.69 -0.32
CA TYR A 212 1.44 9.49 0.48
C TYR A 212 1.16 9.83 1.95
N LEU A 213 0.37 9.02 2.63
CA LEU A 213 -0.15 9.32 3.97
C LEU A 213 0.33 8.30 5.00
N LEU A 214 1.33 8.68 5.78
CA LEU A 214 1.72 7.97 6.99
C LEU A 214 0.88 8.50 8.17
N VAL A 215 0.43 7.62 9.04
CA VAL A 215 -0.45 7.99 10.17
C VAL A 215 -0.12 7.20 11.42
N SER A 216 -0.28 7.84 12.59
CA SER A 216 -0.32 7.14 13.87
C SER A 216 -1.60 6.31 14.01
N GLN A 217 -1.64 5.41 14.97
CA GLN A 217 -2.84 4.61 15.27
C GLN A 217 -4.05 5.48 15.59
N ALA A 218 -3.85 6.55 16.35
CA ALA A 218 -4.91 7.52 16.71
C ALA A 218 -5.44 8.27 15.47
N GLU A 219 -4.53 8.73 14.60
CA GLU A 219 -4.90 9.39 13.34
C GLU A 219 -5.64 8.43 12.40
N MET A 220 -5.20 7.16 12.30
CA MET A 220 -5.90 6.14 11.51
C MET A 220 -7.31 5.91 12.03
N SER A 221 -7.49 5.73 13.34
CA SER A 221 -8.80 5.57 13.97
C SER A 221 -9.73 6.76 13.67
N ALA A 222 -9.21 7.99 13.78
CA ALA A 222 -9.97 9.21 13.46
C ALA A 222 -10.34 9.34 11.97
N ILE A 223 -9.52 8.79 11.06
CA ILE A 223 -9.81 8.76 9.61
C ILE A 223 -10.89 7.73 9.30
N VAL A 224 -10.81 6.56 9.91
CA VAL A 224 -11.69 5.40 9.66
C VAL A 224 -13.09 5.67 10.20
N ASN A 225 -13.20 6.29 11.37
CA ASN A 225 -14.48 6.58 12.04
C ASN A 225 -15.47 7.31 11.12
N GLY A 226 -16.70 6.80 11.04
CA GLY A 226 -17.80 7.34 10.22
C GLY A 226 -17.60 7.13 8.71
N THR A 227 -16.84 6.12 8.30
CA THR A 227 -16.68 5.72 6.89
C THR A 227 -17.33 4.38 6.56
N GLY A 228 -18.06 3.77 7.50
CA GLY A 228 -18.59 2.40 7.42
C GLY A 228 -17.58 1.34 7.87
N TRP A 229 -16.51 1.78 8.52
CA TRP A 229 -15.45 0.94 9.03
C TRP A 229 -15.11 1.33 10.48
N ASP A 230 -14.72 0.34 11.28
CA ASP A 230 -14.20 0.51 12.63
C ASP A 230 -12.88 -0.25 12.82
N VAL A 231 -11.94 0.39 13.50
CA VAL A 231 -10.68 -0.28 13.88
C VAL A 231 -10.96 -1.27 15.01
N ASP A 232 -10.71 -2.56 14.75
CA ASP A 232 -10.83 -3.62 15.76
C ASP A 232 -9.61 -3.63 16.69
N ARG A 233 -8.42 -3.66 16.12
CA ARG A 233 -7.14 -3.62 16.86
C ARG A 233 -5.96 -3.30 15.98
N PHE A 234 -4.85 -2.96 16.62
CA PHE A 234 -3.55 -2.79 16.00
C PHE A 234 -2.61 -3.94 16.42
N LEU A 235 -1.87 -4.45 15.45
CA LEU A 235 -0.77 -5.39 15.65
C LEU A 235 0.53 -4.62 15.48
N THR A 236 1.27 -4.48 16.56
CA THR A 236 2.52 -3.72 16.61
C THR A 236 3.73 -4.64 16.68
N GLU A 237 4.87 -4.12 16.30
CA GLU A 237 6.18 -4.72 16.45
C GLU A 237 7.17 -3.64 16.89
N ASP A 238 8.42 -3.99 17.10
CA ASP A 238 9.44 -2.98 17.43
C ASP A 238 9.56 -1.97 16.27
N GLY A 239 9.55 -0.69 16.63
CA GLY A 239 9.63 0.42 15.68
C GLY A 239 8.27 1.00 15.26
N PRO A 240 8.28 1.89 14.25
CA PRO A 240 7.12 2.72 13.92
C PRO A 240 6.03 2.01 13.09
N ARG A 241 6.30 0.80 12.57
CA ARG A 241 5.34 0.07 11.73
C ARG A 241 4.28 -0.64 12.55
N TYR A 242 3.08 -0.72 11.99
CA TYR A 242 1.98 -1.49 12.56
C TYR A 242 1.00 -1.93 11.49
N VAL A 243 0.20 -2.94 11.78
CA VAL A 243 -0.91 -3.40 10.95
C VAL A 243 -2.22 -3.18 11.70
N ALA A 244 -3.16 -2.51 11.09
CA ALA A 244 -4.51 -2.34 11.59
C ALA A 244 -5.43 -3.43 11.04
N LEU A 245 -6.26 -4.00 11.90
CA LEU A 245 -7.41 -4.82 11.56
C LEU A 245 -8.65 -3.94 11.65
N ILE A 246 -9.31 -3.73 10.53
CA ILE A 246 -10.41 -2.77 10.39
C ILE A 246 -11.62 -3.53 9.88
N ARG A 247 -12.72 -3.52 10.62
CA ARG A 247 -13.95 -4.26 10.31
C ARG A 247 -14.96 -3.36 9.62
N ARG A 248 -15.68 -3.91 8.65
CA ARG A 248 -16.88 -3.27 8.09
C ARG A 248 -18.01 -3.31 9.13
N VAL A 249 -18.66 -2.16 9.33
CA VAL A 249 -19.81 -1.97 10.23
C VAL A 249 -21.03 -1.49 9.47
#